data_6a2d6615ca580ae39dea3cf6c706e658
#
_entry.id   6a2d6615ca580ae39dea3cf6c706e658
#
_cell.length_a   1.000
_cell.length_b   1.000
_cell.length_c   1.000
_cell.angle_alpha   90.00
_cell.angle_beta   90.00
_cell.angle_gamma   90.00
#
_symmetry.space_group_name_H-M   'P 1'
#
loop_
_entity.id
_entity.type
_entity.pdbx_description
1 polymer ?
#
loop_
_entity_poly.entity_id
_entity_poly.type
_entity_poly.pdbx_seq_one_letter_code
_entity_poly.pdbx_strand_id
1 'polypeptide(L)'
;MKRIIVLLLSFVLTTLATDKDLRIGIIGLDTSHVVAFTKIINDPKATGPLASAKVTAAFRGGSLDVPSSADRLDKFTETLTKQYGV
;
A
#
# COMPACT_ATOMS: atom_id res chain seq x y z
N MET A 1 18.78 -7.03 40.73
CA MET A 1 17.71 -7.92 40.40
C MET A 1 16.51 -7.20 39.90
N LYS A 2 15.99 -6.33 40.63
CA LYS A 2 14.76 -5.68 40.24
C LYS A 2 14.87 -4.82 39.01
N ARG A 3 16.01 -4.33 38.72
CA ARG A 3 16.21 -3.49 37.57
C ARG A 3 15.93 -4.17 36.25
N ILE A 4 15.98 -5.45 36.22
CA ILE A 4 15.77 -6.20 35.00
C ILE A 4 14.36 -6.02 34.46
N ILE A 5 13.42 -5.88 35.34
CA ILE A 5 12.03 -5.75 34.93
C ILE A 5 11.78 -4.48 34.15
N VAL A 6 12.46 -3.43 34.51
CA VAL A 6 12.29 -2.15 33.84
C VAL A 6 12.73 -2.20 32.38
N LEU A 7 13.77 -2.95 32.11
CA LEU A 7 14.28 -3.08 30.77
C LEU A 7 13.29 -3.75 29.84
N LEU A 8 12.56 -4.70 30.34
CA LEU A 8 11.59 -5.40 29.52
C LEU A 8 10.47 -4.49 29.07
N LEU A 9 10.03 -3.59 29.90
CA LEU A 9 8.98 -2.67 29.53
C LEU A 9 9.41 -1.72 28.42
N SER A 10 10.62 -1.25 28.50
CA SER A 10 11.13 -0.37 27.45
C SER A 10 11.19 -1.06 26.12
N PHE A 11 11.55 -2.30 26.12
CA PHE A 11 11.66 -3.05 24.90
C PHE A 11 10.31 -3.23 24.20
N VAL A 12 9.28 -3.50 24.93
CA VAL A 12 7.96 -3.69 24.37
C VAL A 12 7.48 -2.45 23.59
N LEU A 13 7.76 -1.28 24.11
CA LEU A 13 7.32 -0.06 23.46
C LEU A 13 7.92 0.14 22.08
N THR A 14 9.15 -0.29 21.88
CA THR A 14 9.81 -0.05 20.62
C THR A 14 9.28 -0.91 19.49
N THR A 15 8.68 -2.05 19.80
CA THR A 15 8.21 -2.95 18.76
C THR A 15 6.91 -2.49 18.13
N LEU A 16 6.25 -1.50 18.66
CA LEU A 16 4.95 -1.07 18.16
C LEU A 16 5.00 -0.02 17.08
N ALA A 17 6.17 0.45 16.72
CA ALA A 17 6.29 1.66 15.91
C ALA A 17 6.62 1.42 14.45
N THR A 18 6.72 0.19 13.98
CA THR A 18 7.33 -0.05 12.68
C THR A 18 6.40 -0.49 11.58
N ASP A 19 5.24 -0.96 11.90
CA ASP A 19 4.38 -1.55 10.89
C ASP A 19 3.56 -0.50 10.14
N LYS A 20 3.21 -0.87 8.91
CA LYS A 20 2.29 -0.07 8.14
C LYS A 20 0.87 -0.41 8.58
N ASP A 21 0.28 0.51 9.28
CA ASP A 21 -1.03 0.28 9.89
C ASP A 21 -2.19 0.53 8.96
N LEU A 22 -2.01 1.39 7.97
CA LEU A 22 -3.10 1.79 7.10
C LEU A 22 -3.03 1.01 5.79
N ARG A 23 -4.03 0.17 5.58
CA ARG A 23 -4.16 -0.59 4.35
C ARG A 23 -5.18 0.07 3.45
N ILE A 24 -4.79 0.31 2.22
CA ILE A 24 -5.60 1.04 1.26
C ILE A 24 -6.04 0.09 0.17
N GLY A 25 -7.33 0.14 -0.16
CA GLY A 25 -7.87 -0.57 -1.31
C GLY A 25 -8.20 0.43 -2.40
N ILE A 26 -8.04 0.00 -3.64
CA ILE A 26 -8.37 0.81 -4.81
C ILE A 26 -9.56 0.21 -5.51
N ILE A 27 -10.52 1.03 -5.88
CA ILE A 27 -11.66 0.61 -6.69
C ILE A 27 -11.57 1.28 -8.04
N GLY A 28 -11.42 0.46 -9.09
CA GLY A 28 -11.30 0.95 -10.45
C GLY A 28 -9.86 1.14 -10.86
N LEU A 29 -9.41 0.35 -11.83
CA LEU A 29 -8.02 0.35 -12.28
C LEU A 29 -7.88 0.85 -13.72
N ASP A 30 -8.73 1.74 -14.14
CA ASP A 30 -8.78 2.18 -15.54
C ASP A 30 -8.13 3.54 -15.78
N THR A 31 -7.38 4.06 -14.82
CA THR A 31 -6.66 5.31 -14.98
C THR A 31 -5.21 5.17 -14.54
N SER A 32 -4.34 6.02 -15.10
CA SER A 32 -2.94 6.03 -14.72
C SER A 32 -2.71 6.48 -13.27
N HIS A 33 -3.68 7.12 -12.67
CA HIS A 33 -3.57 7.57 -11.29
C HIS A 33 -3.37 6.39 -10.33
N VAL A 34 -3.95 5.23 -10.62
CA VAL A 34 -3.81 4.08 -9.72
C VAL A 34 -2.35 3.63 -9.64
N VAL A 35 -1.64 3.68 -10.76
CA VAL A 35 -0.21 3.33 -10.77
C VAL A 35 0.60 4.42 -10.08
N ALA A 36 0.32 5.68 -10.40
CA ALA A 36 1.07 6.80 -9.85
C ALA A 36 0.96 6.87 -8.32
N PHE A 37 -0.24 6.75 -7.79
CA PHE A 37 -0.41 6.81 -6.33
C PHE A 37 0.12 5.58 -5.63
N THR A 38 -0.04 4.39 -6.22
CA THR A 38 0.51 3.18 -5.62
C THR A 38 2.04 3.25 -5.55
N LYS A 39 2.66 3.78 -6.59
CA LYS A 39 4.11 3.96 -6.60
C LYS A 39 4.57 4.82 -5.43
N ILE A 40 3.87 5.90 -5.16
CA ILE A 40 4.23 6.82 -4.09
C ILE A 40 3.97 6.19 -2.72
N ILE A 41 2.82 5.57 -2.56
CA ILE A 41 2.40 5.02 -1.26
C ILE A 41 3.22 3.79 -0.89
N ASN A 42 3.48 2.93 -1.85
CA ASN A 42 4.19 1.67 -1.60
C ASN A 42 5.71 1.79 -1.74
N ASP A 43 6.21 3.00 -1.89
CA ASP A 43 7.64 3.23 -1.98
C ASP A 43 8.31 2.79 -0.67
N PRO A 44 9.29 1.88 -0.72
CA PRO A 44 10.00 1.47 0.52
C PRO A 44 10.74 2.62 1.17
N LYS A 45 10.97 3.70 0.47
CA LYS A 45 11.64 4.88 1.01
C LYS A 45 10.67 5.96 1.47
N ALA A 46 9.37 5.67 1.47
CA ALA A 46 8.37 6.64 1.89
C ALA A 46 8.60 7.07 3.33
N THR A 47 8.37 8.35 3.59
CA THR A 47 8.56 8.95 4.91
C THR A 47 7.29 9.69 5.33
N GLY A 48 7.25 10.09 6.60
CA GLY A 48 6.10 10.81 7.13
C GLY A 48 4.86 9.92 7.16
N PRO A 49 3.68 10.50 6.93
CA PRO A 49 2.43 9.73 6.99
C PRO A 49 2.37 8.57 5.99
N LEU A 50 3.04 8.70 4.85
CA LEU A 50 3.02 7.65 3.83
C LEU A 50 3.77 6.40 4.28
N ALA A 51 4.69 6.53 5.20
CA ALA A 51 5.44 5.38 5.71
C ALA A 51 4.53 4.38 6.43
N SER A 52 3.39 4.84 6.90
CA SER A 52 2.43 3.99 7.62
C SER A 52 1.31 3.45 6.73
N ALA A 53 1.37 3.70 5.43
CA ALA A 53 0.30 3.33 4.52
C ALA A 53 0.81 2.39 3.44
N LYS A 54 -0.08 1.52 2.97
CA LYS A 54 0.24 0.63 1.88
C LYS A 54 -1.01 0.26 1.11
N VAL A 55 -0.91 0.28 -0.21
CA VAL A 55 -1.96 -0.26 -1.07
C VAL A 55 -1.80 -1.77 -1.08
N THR A 56 -2.82 -2.47 -0.62
CA THR A 56 -2.75 -3.93 -0.45
C THR A 56 -3.77 -4.69 -1.27
N ALA A 57 -4.77 -4.02 -1.82
CA ALA A 57 -5.82 -4.70 -2.57
C ALA A 57 -6.39 -3.75 -3.62
N ALA A 58 -6.97 -4.33 -4.65
CA ALA A 58 -7.61 -3.55 -5.70
C ALA A 58 -8.75 -4.33 -6.30
N PHE A 59 -9.79 -3.61 -6.73
CA PHE A 59 -10.88 -4.15 -7.52
C PHE A 59 -10.81 -3.52 -8.91
N ARG A 60 -10.75 -4.34 -9.95
CA ARG A 60 -10.54 -3.85 -11.31
C ARG A 60 -11.58 -2.83 -11.76
N GLY A 61 -12.83 -3.12 -11.57
CA GLY A 61 -13.89 -2.21 -11.95
C GLY A 61 -13.81 -1.82 -13.42
N GLY A 62 -13.98 -0.52 -13.66
CA GLY A 62 -13.94 0.02 -15.01
C GLY A 62 -15.24 -0.14 -15.74
N SER A 63 -15.26 0.31 -16.98
CA SER A 63 -16.42 0.23 -17.86
C SER A 63 -16.04 -0.47 -19.15
N LEU A 64 -16.49 -1.70 -19.30
CA LEU A 64 -16.11 -2.52 -20.45
C LEU A 64 -16.66 -2.01 -21.78
N ASP A 65 -17.71 -1.23 -21.72
CA ASP A 65 -18.32 -0.63 -22.89
C ASP A 65 -17.69 0.72 -23.28
N VAL A 66 -16.69 1.18 -22.52
CA VAL A 66 -15.93 2.39 -22.82
C VAL A 66 -14.51 1.96 -23.17
N PRO A 67 -14.09 2.08 -24.44
CA PRO A 67 -12.78 1.58 -24.87
C PRO A 67 -11.61 2.13 -24.06
N SER A 68 -11.62 3.41 -23.74
CA SER A 68 -10.53 4.01 -22.97
C SER A 68 -10.44 3.45 -21.55
N SER A 69 -11.52 2.95 -20.99
CA SER A 69 -11.53 2.27 -19.72
C SER A 69 -11.09 0.81 -19.89
N ALA A 70 -11.77 0.09 -20.78
CA ALA A 70 -11.53 -1.34 -20.96
C ALA A 70 -10.10 -1.66 -21.37
N ASP A 71 -9.52 -0.85 -22.25
CA ASP A 71 -8.19 -1.11 -22.78
C ASP A 71 -7.08 -0.95 -21.76
N ARG A 72 -7.35 -0.22 -20.68
CA ARG A 72 -6.33 0.05 -19.65
C ARG A 72 -6.35 -0.94 -18.49
N LEU A 73 -7.45 -1.65 -18.31
CA LEU A 73 -7.63 -2.51 -17.13
C LEU A 73 -6.55 -3.56 -16.99
N ASP A 74 -6.27 -4.30 -18.08
CA ASP A 74 -5.28 -5.37 -18.01
C ASP A 74 -3.89 -4.83 -17.74
N LYS A 75 -3.53 -3.74 -18.40
CA LYS A 75 -2.22 -3.14 -18.26
C LYS A 75 -1.97 -2.66 -16.83
N PHE A 76 -2.90 -1.91 -16.28
CA PHE A 76 -2.72 -1.36 -14.94
C PHE A 76 -2.84 -2.43 -13.87
N THR A 77 -3.71 -3.42 -14.06
CA THR A 77 -3.78 -4.57 -13.16
C THR A 77 -2.45 -5.30 -13.11
N GLU A 78 -1.85 -5.55 -14.27
CA GLU A 78 -0.56 -6.22 -14.32
C GLU A 78 0.53 -5.41 -13.65
N THR A 79 0.57 -4.11 -13.90
CA THR A 79 1.56 -3.24 -13.28
C THR A 79 1.45 -3.25 -11.76
N LEU A 80 0.25 -3.11 -11.23
CA LEU A 80 0.05 -3.11 -9.79
C LEU A 80 0.45 -4.43 -9.17
N THR A 81 0.09 -5.52 -9.81
CA THR A 81 0.38 -6.86 -9.28
C THR A 81 1.87 -7.17 -9.33
N LYS A 82 2.49 -6.96 -10.48
CA LYS A 82 3.88 -7.38 -10.69
C LYS A 82 4.91 -6.41 -10.14
N GLN A 83 4.66 -5.13 -10.25
CA GLN A 83 5.64 -4.15 -9.80
C GLN A 83 5.45 -3.73 -8.36
N TYR A 84 4.23 -3.70 -7.87
CA TYR A 84 3.95 -3.14 -6.55
C TYR A 84 3.35 -4.16 -5.57
N GLY A 85 3.11 -5.38 -6.00
CA GLY A 85 2.64 -6.44 -5.12
C GLY A 85 1.22 -6.27 -4.60
N VAL A 86 0.40 -5.57 -5.35
CA VAL A 86 -0.99 -5.36 -4.94
C VAL A 86 -1.85 -6.58 -5.26
#